data_0786e46c67643e70a45360f0e68a5b12
#
_entry.id   0786e46c67643e70a45360f0e68a5b12
#
_cell.length_a   1.000
_cell.length_b   1.000
_cell.length_c   1.000
_cell.angle_alpha   90.00
_cell.angle_beta   90.00
_cell.angle_gamma   90.00
#
_symmetry.space_group_name_H-M   'P 1'
#
loop_
_entity.id
_entity.type
_entity.pdbx_description
1 polymer ?
#
loop_
_entity_poly.entity_id
_entity_poly.type
_entity_poly.pdbx_seq_one_letter_code
_entity_poly.pdbx_strand_id
1 'polypeptide(L)'
;MSTSNYNFKFDEVTHTYYLDDKKLLSVTQCIKLLLGEQYEGVPYSILQQAGNYGTRVHFLIESLEDGIEWKTENVYEQNAIKQYKKIKDFETLDKEMFVLYKDIYCGRVDGVGDNIIYDVKTTSKLNKEYLKYQLSLYLIAYDESNYSNYKGYVLWLPKKSIGKKVEIELFTKDEVLKIIEKIKEIKLND
;
A
#
# COMPACT_ATOMS: atom_id res chain seq x y z
N MET A 1 -28.39 3.39 10.42
CA MET A 1 -27.40 3.03 9.41
C MET A 1 -27.33 1.52 9.35
N SER A 2 -27.71 0.92 8.25
CA SER A 2 -27.75 -0.54 8.09
C SER A 2 -26.32 -1.06 8.03
N THR A 3 -25.85 -1.75 9.05
CA THR A 3 -24.63 -2.56 8.99
C THR A 3 -24.93 -3.76 8.10
N SER A 4 -24.69 -3.62 6.80
CA SER A 4 -24.65 -4.77 5.91
C SER A 4 -23.50 -5.66 6.40
N ASN A 5 -23.84 -6.85 6.92
CA ASN A 5 -22.87 -7.88 7.31
C ASN A 5 -22.22 -8.46 6.04
N TYR A 6 -21.27 -7.74 5.48
CA TYR A 6 -20.45 -8.29 4.39
C TYR A 6 -19.53 -9.36 4.96
N ASN A 7 -19.54 -10.55 4.36
CA ASN A 7 -18.61 -11.62 4.69
C ASN A 7 -17.31 -11.41 3.90
N PHE A 8 -16.36 -10.71 4.51
CA PHE A 8 -15.04 -10.48 3.93
C PHE A 8 -14.09 -11.63 4.29
N LYS A 9 -13.37 -12.16 3.28
CA LYS A 9 -12.34 -13.20 3.46
C LYS A 9 -11.06 -12.79 2.71
N PHE A 10 -9.93 -13.03 3.33
CA PHE A 10 -8.62 -12.93 2.70
C PHE A 10 -7.97 -14.31 2.68
N ASP A 11 -7.62 -14.78 1.50
CA ASP A 11 -6.84 -16.01 1.30
C ASP A 11 -5.34 -15.62 1.23
N GLU A 12 -4.61 -15.93 2.29
CA GLU A 12 -3.18 -15.62 2.41
C GLU A 12 -2.33 -16.38 1.39
N VAL A 13 -2.73 -17.60 1.01
CA VAL A 13 -1.97 -18.45 0.09
C VAL A 13 -2.01 -17.90 -1.34
N THR A 14 -3.17 -17.45 -1.77
CA THR A 14 -3.38 -16.92 -3.12
C THR A 14 -3.34 -15.39 -3.19
N HIS A 15 -3.17 -14.70 -2.04
CA HIS A 15 -3.30 -13.26 -1.90
C HIS A 15 -4.58 -12.72 -2.55
N THR A 16 -5.69 -13.43 -2.33
CA THR A 16 -6.96 -13.12 -2.96
C THR A 16 -7.97 -12.66 -1.92
N TYR A 17 -8.69 -11.62 -2.25
CA TYR A 17 -9.74 -11.05 -1.43
C TYR A 17 -11.12 -11.46 -1.95
N TYR A 18 -12.05 -11.74 -1.04
CA TYR A 18 -13.43 -12.08 -1.35
C TYR A 18 -14.40 -11.25 -0.52
N LEU A 19 -15.49 -10.82 -1.13
CA LEU A 19 -16.62 -10.17 -0.50
C LEU A 19 -17.87 -10.96 -0.88
N ASP A 20 -18.54 -11.60 0.11
CA ASP A 20 -19.68 -12.49 -0.11
C ASP A 20 -19.40 -13.54 -1.22
N ASP A 21 -18.23 -14.20 -1.12
CA ASP A 21 -17.72 -15.18 -2.07
C ASP A 21 -17.37 -14.64 -3.48
N LYS A 22 -17.56 -13.34 -3.72
CA LYS A 22 -17.14 -12.67 -4.97
C LYS A 22 -15.69 -12.22 -4.85
N LYS A 23 -14.85 -12.63 -5.79
CA LYS A 23 -13.46 -12.19 -5.85
C LYS A 23 -13.38 -10.68 -6.14
N LEU A 24 -12.61 -9.98 -5.29
CA LEU A 24 -12.29 -8.56 -5.47
C LEU A 24 -10.91 -8.39 -6.09
N LEU A 25 -10.72 -7.30 -6.82
CA LEU A 25 -9.39 -6.85 -7.22
C LEU A 25 -8.67 -6.25 -6.02
N SER A 26 -7.37 -6.51 -5.91
CA SER A 26 -6.52 -5.69 -5.04
C SER A 26 -6.17 -4.37 -5.72
N VAL A 27 -5.79 -3.34 -4.94
CA VAL A 27 -5.25 -2.08 -5.50
C VAL A 27 -4.08 -2.35 -6.46
N THR A 28 -3.18 -3.28 -6.12
CA THR A 28 -2.07 -3.69 -7.00
C THR A 28 -2.56 -4.26 -8.33
N GLN A 29 -3.61 -5.10 -8.31
CA GLN A 29 -4.21 -5.63 -9.54
C GLN A 29 -4.90 -4.53 -10.36
N CYS A 30 -5.57 -3.57 -9.71
CA CYS A 30 -6.14 -2.42 -10.40
C CYS A 30 -5.07 -1.59 -11.12
N ILE A 31 -3.93 -1.35 -10.48
CA ILE A 31 -2.82 -0.61 -11.08
C ILE A 31 -2.21 -1.41 -12.25
N LYS A 32 -2.08 -2.72 -12.11
CA LYS A 32 -1.60 -3.59 -13.20
C LYS A 32 -2.52 -3.53 -14.43
N LEU A 33 -3.83 -3.48 -14.25
CA LEU A 33 -4.78 -3.30 -15.37
C LEU A 33 -4.59 -1.97 -16.09
N LEU A 34 -4.19 -0.92 -15.37
CA LEU A 34 -4.04 0.43 -15.90
C LEU A 34 -2.68 0.71 -16.54
N LEU A 35 -1.60 0.22 -15.92
CA LEU A 35 -0.21 0.53 -16.27
C LEU A 35 0.59 -0.65 -16.83
N GLY A 36 0.04 -1.87 -16.78
CA GLY A 36 0.77 -3.09 -17.14
C GLY A 36 1.65 -3.63 -16.01
N GLU A 37 2.53 -4.59 -16.34
CA GLU A 37 3.43 -5.23 -15.39
C GLU A 37 4.58 -4.31 -14.98
N GLN A 38 4.76 -4.12 -13.67
CA GLN A 38 5.79 -3.22 -13.14
C GLN A 38 7.22 -3.79 -13.25
N TYR A 39 7.36 -5.12 -13.20
CA TYR A 39 8.66 -5.80 -13.09
C TYR A 39 8.90 -6.78 -14.25
N GLU A 40 8.42 -6.43 -15.44
CA GLU A 40 8.63 -7.25 -16.63
C GLU A 40 10.14 -7.48 -16.88
N GLY A 41 10.51 -8.73 -17.17
CA GLY A 41 11.89 -9.12 -17.42
C GLY A 41 12.78 -9.29 -16.18
N VAL A 42 12.30 -9.01 -14.97
CA VAL A 42 13.07 -9.26 -13.74
C VAL A 42 12.94 -10.73 -13.35
N PRO A 43 14.07 -11.48 -13.12
CA PRO A 43 14.01 -12.87 -12.70
C PRO A 43 13.19 -13.07 -11.42
N TYR A 44 12.34 -14.11 -11.42
CA TYR A 44 11.44 -14.42 -10.30
C TYR A 44 12.18 -14.54 -8.95
N SER A 45 13.37 -15.17 -8.94
CA SER A 45 14.17 -15.32 -7.72
C SER A 45 14.59 -13.96 -7.10
N ILE A 46 14.84 -12.96 -7.94
CA ILE A 46 15.18 -11.60 -7.47
C ILE A 46 13.93 -10.92 -6.89
N LEU A 47 12.78 -11.07 -7.57
CA LEU A 47 11.52 -10.53 -7.07
C LEU A 47 11.12 -11.17 -5.74
N GLN A 48 11.27 -12.49 -5.63
CA GLN A 48 10.96 -13.22 -4.39
C GLN A 48 11.86 -12.77 -3.23
N GLN A 49 13.18 -12.65 -3.44
CA GLN A 49 14.09 -12.16 -2.41
C GLN A 49 13.77 -10.72 -1.98
N ALA A 50 13.43 -9.85 -2.93
CA ALA A 50 13.05 -8.48 -2.63
C ALA A 50 11.71 -8.43 -1.87
N GLY A 51 10.73 -9.24 -2.26
CA GLY A 51 9.44 -9.38 -1.59
C GLY A 51 9.60 -9.87 -0.15
N ASN A 52 10.33 -10.97 0.07
CA ASN A 52 10.59 -11.52 1.41
C ASN A 52 11.25 -10.48 2.33
N TYR A 53 12.21 -9.72 1.80
CA TYR A 53 12.83 -8.63 2.56
C TYR A 53 11.82 -7.52 2.87
N GLY A 54 11.01 -7.11 1.91
CA GLY A 54 9.95 -6.12 2.10
C GLY A 54 8.97 -6.54 3.20
N THR A 55 8.42 -7.75 3.10
CA THR A 55 7.50 -8.32 4.10
C THR A 55 8.12 -8.32 5.50
N ARG A 56 9.41 -8.69 5.61
CA ARG A 56 10.10 -8.69 6.90
C ARG A 56 10.26 -7.28 7.48
N VAL A 57 10.60 -6.29 6.65
CA VAL A 57 10.72 -4.88 7.10
C VAL A 57 9.37 -4.33 7.52
N HIS A 58 8.28 -4.59 6.77
CA HIS A 58 6.92 -4.19 7.15
C HIS A 58 6.53 -4.78 8.51
N PHE A 59 6.73 -6.09 8.72
CA PHE A 59 6.47 -6.74 10.01
C PHE A 59 7.22 -6.07 11.17
N LEU A 60 8.50 -5.73 10.97
CA LEU A 60 9.31 -5.08 12.01
C LEU A 60 8.82 -3.65 12.32
N ILE A 61 8.38 -2.92 11.30
CA ILE A 61 7.80 -1.59 11.45
C ILE A 61 6.47 -1.65 12.17
N GLU A 62 5.57 -2.55 11.75
CA GLU A 62 4.27 -2.78 12.39
C GLU A 62 4.44 -3.10 13.88
N SER A 63 5.35 -4.02 14.21
CA SER A 63 5.68 -4.39 15.58
C SER A 63 6.24 -3.21 16.38
N LEU A 64 7.11 -2.40 15.76
CA LEU A 64 7.66 -1.20 16.38
C LEU A 64 6.58 -0.17 16.73
N GLU A 65 5.61 0.04 15.83
CA GLU A 65 4.46 0.92 16.04
C GLU A 65 3.50 0.37 17.13
N ASP A 66 3.56 -0.93 17.42
CA ASP A 66 2.90 -1.59 18.56
C ASP A 66 3.70 -1.50 19.88
N GLY A 67 4.86 -0.84 19.85
CA GLY A 67 5.74 -0.77 21.00
C GLY A 67 6.55 -2.06 21.24
N ILE A 68 6.55 -3.00 20.29
CA ILE A 68 7.29 -4.26 20.35
C ILE A 68 8.57 -4.13 19.54
N GLU A 69 9.72 -4.19 20.21
CA GLU A 69 11.01 -4.10 19.56
C GLU A 69 11.62 -5.50 19.34
N TRP A 70 11.54 -5.99 18.11
CA TRP A 70 12.16 -7.25 17.73
C TRP A 70 13.67 -7.07 17.45
N LYS A 71 14.46 -7.99 17.95
CA LYS A 71 15.88 -8.08 17.58
C LYS A 71 16.03 -8.84 16.28
N THR A 72 16.82 -8.33 15.38
CA THR A 72 17.23 -9.00 14.14
C THR A 72 18.75 -8.94 14.00
N GLU A 73 19.35 -10.01 13.48
CA GLU A 73 20.79 -10.04 13.16
C GLU A 73 21.07 -9.54 11.74
N ASN A 74 20.02 -9.34 10.93
CA ASN A 74 20.15 -8.84 9.57
C ASN A 74 20.43 -7.34 9.56
N VAL A 75 21.66 -6.97 9.17
CA VAL A 75 22.13 -5.58 9.14
C VAL A 75 21.26 -4.67 8.29
N TYR A 76 20.69 -5.18 7.20
CA TYR A 76 19.78 -4.38 6.33
C TYR A 76 18.46 -4.10 7.02
N GLU A 77 17.91 -5.05 7.76
CA GLU A 77 16.70 -4.87 8.55
C GLU A 77 16.94 -3.86 9.69
N GLN A 78 18.04 -4.02 10.43
CA GLN A 78 18.45 -3.05 11.47
C GLN A 78 18.54 -1.63 10.91
N ASN A 79 19.18 -1.49 9.73
CA ASN A 79 19.35 -0.20 9.08
C ASN A 79 17.99 0.36 8.62
N ALA A 80 17.10 -0.46 8.07
CA ALA A 80 15.75 -0.03 7.67
C ALA A 80 14.98 0.53 8.87
N ILE A 81 14.96 -0.16 10.00
CA ILE A 81 14.29 0.30 11.23
C ILE A 81 14.93 1.60 11.76
N LYS A 82 16.26 1.69 11.78
CA LYS A 82 16.95 2.93 12.17
C LYS A 82 16.57 4.11 11.26
N GLN A 83 16.50 3.88 9.96
CA GLN A 83 16.11 4.91 9.00
C GLN A 83 14.64 5.28 9.15
N TYR A 84 13.74 4.31 9.33
CA TYR A 84 12.33 4.54 9.61
C TYR A 84 12.14 5.48 10.79
N LYS A 85 12.73 5.15 11.95
CA LYS A 85 12.70 6.01 13.16
C LYS A 85 13.22 7.43 12.92
N LYS A 86 14.14 7.62 11.96
CA LYS A 86 14.72 8.93 11.63
C LYS A 86 13.86 9.77 10.71
N ILE A 87 13.20 9.15 9.72
CA ILE A 87 12.50 9.87 8.66
C ILE A 87 11.01 10.03 8.90
N LYS A 88 10.43 9.20 9.77
CA LYS A 88 9.04 9.32 10.19
C LYS A 88 8.92 10.39 11.27
N ASP A 89 8.30 11.50 10.93
CA ASP A 89 8.18 12.71 11.75
C ASP A 89 6.71 13.06 12.08
N PHE A 90 5.82 12.07 12.00
CA PHE A 90 4.39 12.17 12.29
C PHE A 90 3.91 10.93 13.07
N GLU A 91 2.80 11.06 13.77
CA GLU A 91 2.14 9.97 14.48
C GLU A 91 1.34 9.10 13.51
N THR A 92 1.37 7.78 13.69
CA THR A 92 0.47 6.83 13.01
C THR A 92 -0.80 6.71 13.84
N LEU A 93 -1.94 7.03 13.25
CA LEU A 93 -3.26 6.89 13.86
C LEU A 93 -3.85 5.50 13.56
N ASP A 94 -3.76 5.09 12.29
CA ASP A 94 -4.19 3.77 11.83
C ASP A 94 -3.06 3.10 11.04
N LYS A 95 -2.81 1.82 11.29
CA LYS A 95 -1.77 1.03 10.61
C LYS A 95 -2.32 -0.27 10.06
N GLU A 96 -1.70 -0.76 8.99
CA GLU A 96 -2.05 -2.02 8.33
C GLU A 96 -3.56 -2.16 8.09
N MET A 97 -4.19 -1.02 7.80
CA MET A 97 -5.64 -0.90 7.64
C MET A 97 -6.11 -1.56 6.37
N PHE A 98 -7.06 -2.48 6.53
CA PHE A 98 -7.81 -2.98 5.41
C PHE A 98 -8.80 -1.93 4.90
N VAL A 99 -8.77 -1.65 3.61
CA VAL A 99 -9.68 -0.73 2.94
C VAL A 99 -10.46 -1.43 1.83
N LEU A 100 -11.72 -1.06 1.69
CA LEU A 100 -12.64 -1.60 0.69
C LEU A 100 -13.35 -0.43 0.01
N TYR A 101 -13.20 -0.29 -1.30
CA TYR A 101 -13.98 0.67 -2.07
C TYR A 101 -15.14 -0.03 -2.75
N LYS A 102 -16.31 0.04 -2.10
CA LYS A 102 -17.54 -0.61 -2.54
C LYS A 102 -17.31 -2.11 -2.80
N ASP A 103 -17.82 -2.66 -3.89
CA ASP A 103 -17.57 -4.04 -4.34
C ASP A 103 -16.58 -4.11 -5.52
N ILE A 104 -15.73 -3.09 -5.66
CA ILE A 104 -14.85 -2.91 -6.83
C ILE A 104 -13.45 -3.43 -6.54
N TYR A 105 -12.82 -2.90 -5.51
CA TYR A 105 -11.47 -3.29 -5.09
C TYR A 105 -11.26 -3.12 -3.59
N CYS A 106 -10.18 -3.70 -3.12
CA CYS A 106 -9.74 -3.62 -1.74
C CYS A 106 -8.22 -3.57 -1.65
N GLY A 107 -7.71 -3.35 -0.46
CA GLY A 107 -6.28 -3.38 -0.20
C GLY A 107 -5.94 -3.18 1.26
N ARG A 108 -4.64 -3.14 1.56
CA ARG A 108 -4.10 -2.91 2.89
C ARG A 108 -3.19 -1.69 2.85
N VAL A 109 -3.51 -0.68 3.63
CA VAL A 109 -2.76 0.57 3.76
C VAL A 109 -1.72 0.40 4.85
N ASP A 110 -0.46 0.74 4.59
CA ASP A 110 0.60 0.61 5.60
C ASP A 110 0.35 1.53 6.79
N GLY A 111 -0.11 2.76 6.53
CA GLY A 111 -0.51 3.62 7.63
C GLY A 111 -1.14 4.95 7.23
N VAL A 112 -1.86 5.50 8.21
CA VAL A 112 -2.53 6.81 8.14
C VAL A 112 -2.16 7.61 9.38
N GLY A 113 -1.86 8.90 9.20
CA GLY A 113 -1.68 9.90 10.25
C GLY A 113 -2.68 11.04 10.11
N ASP A 114 -2.47 12.13 10.85
CA ASP A 114 -3.33 13.33 10.73
C ASP A 114 -3.19 13.96 9.35
N ASN A 115 -4.22 13.80 8.52
CA ASN A 115 -4.25 14.22 7.11
C ASN A 115 -3.06 13.70 6.27
N ILE A 116 -2.55 12.54 6.62
CA ILE A 116 -1.45 11.86 5.94
C ILE A 116 -1.85 10.42 5.62
N ILE A 117 -1.61 9.98 4.37
CA ILE A 117 -1.58 8.57 4.00
C ILE A 117 -0.17 8.23 3.57
N TYR A 118 0.36 7.09 4.03
CA TYR A 118 1.71 6.71 3.67
C TYR A 118 1.85 5.22 3.36
N ASP A 119 2.91 4.92 2.63
CA ASP A 119 3.32 3.58 2.25
C ASP A 119 4.82 3.42 2.51
N VAL A 120 5.25 2.24 2.91
CA VAL A 120 6.65 1.88 3.15
C VAL A 120 7.21 1.12 1.96
N LYS A 121 8.33 1.56 1.42
CA LYS A 121 8.98 0.89 0.27
C LYS A 121 10.44 0.59 0.55
N THR A 122 10.83 -0.67 0.29
CA THR A 122 12.21 -1.14 0.41
C THR A 122 12.91 -1.31 -0.94
N THR A 123 12.24 -0.96 -2.03
CA THR A 123 12.72 -1.09 -3.41
C THR A 123 13.95 -0.22 -3.68
N SER A 124 14.79 -0.62 -4.62
CA SER A 124 15.99 0.14 -4.99
C SER A 124 15.68 1.46 -5.71
N LYS A 125 14.52 1.54 -6.36
CA LYS A 125 14.01 2.74 -7.05
C LYS A 125 12.53 2.89 -6.75
N LEU A 126 12.04 4.13 -6.72
CA LEU A 126 10.62 4.44 -6.61
C LEU A 126 10.01 4.65 -7.99
N ASN A 127 8.91 3.96 -8.26
CA ASN A 127 8.02 4.29 -9.36
C ASN A 127 6.96 5.27 -8.83
N LYS A 128 7.17 6.58 -9.01
CA LYS A 128 6.28 7.61 -8.47
C LYS A 128 4.89 7.57 -9.09
N GLU A 129 4.78 7.22 -10.36
CA GLU A 129 3.49 7.07 -11.04
C GLU A 129 2.68 5.94 -10.40
N TYR A 130 3.28 4.75 -10.26
CA TYR A 130 2.64 3.63 -9.55
C TYR A 130 2.18 4.02 -8.15
N LEU A 131 3.03 4.71 -7.40
CA LEU A 131 2.74 5.15 -6.02
C LEU A 131 1.63 6.20 -5.96
N LYS A 132 1.53 7.07 -6.95
CA LYS A 132 0.42 8.03 -7.09
C LYS A 132 -0.92 7.30 -7.21
N TYR A 133 -1.00 6.27 -8.08
CA TYR A 133 -2.19 5.42 -8.16
C TYR A 133 -2.46 4.68 -6.85
N GLN A 134 -1.43 4.05 -6.27
CA GLN A 134 -1.57 3.23 -5.06
C GLN A 134 -2.14 4.04 -3.89
N LEU A 135 -1.50 5.15 -3.54
CA LEU A 135 -1.92 5.99 -2.43
C LEU A 135 -3.28 6.64 -2.68
N SER A 136 -3.56 7.06 -3.91
CA SER A 136 -4.86 7.68 -4.25
C SER A 136 -6.02 6.69 -4.17
N LEU A 137 -5.83 5.45 -4.65
CA LEU A 137 -6.85 4.39 -4.54
C LEU A 137 -7.04 3.93 -3.09
N TYR A 138 -5.97 3.86 -2.31
CA TYR A 138 -6.09 3.58 -0.88
C TYR A 138 -6.85 4.69 -0.15
N LEU A 139 -6.49 5.94 -0.40
CA LEU A 139 -7.07 7.07 0.32
C LEU A 139 -8.57 7.22 0.05
N ILE A 140 -9.01 7.09 -1.20
CA ILE A 140 -10.45 7.23 -1.51
C ILE A 140 -11.27 6.08 -0.89
N ALA A 141 -10.65 4.90 -0.73
CA ALA A 141 -11.28 3.78 -0.03
C ALA A 141 -11.28 3.96 1.49
N TYR A 142 -10.30 4.66 2.04
CA TYR A 142 -10.18 4.96 3.46
C TYR A 142 -11.11 6.10 3.88
N ASP A 143 -11.02 7.27 3.22
CA ASP A 143 -11.80 8.46 3.55
C ASP A 143 -12.17 9.27 2.30
N GLU A 144 -13.19 8.81 1.60
CA GLU A 144 -13.71 9.51 0.42
C GLU A 144 -14.16 10.94 0.73
N SER A 145 -14.72 11.18 1.91
CA SER A 145 -15.32 12.46 2.29
C SER A 145 -14.29 13.56 2.46
N ASN A 146 -13.15 13.23 3.10
CA ASN A 146 -12.09 14.18 3.41
C ASN A 146 -10.87 14.04 2.49
N TYR A 147 -10.98 13.32 1.39
CA TYR A 147 -9.90 12.98 0.47
C TYR A 147 -8.96 14.15 0.19
N SER A 148 -9.50 15.33 -0.10
CA SER A 148 -8.71 16.51 -0.51
C SER A 148 -7.87 17.13 0.61
N ASN A 149 -8.06 16.70 1.87
CA ASN A 149 -7.31 17.21 3.01
C ASN A 149 -5.98 16.45 3.22
N TYR A 150 -5.82 15.31 2.57
CA TYR A 150 -4.69 14.42 2.79
C TYR A 150 -3.51 14.71 1.87
N LYS A 151 -2.30 14.43 2.41
CA LYS A 151 -1.05 14.33 1.65
C LYS A 151 -0.57 12.89 1.59
N GLY A 152 0.00 12.50 0.46
CA GLY A 152 0.59 11.18 0.26
C GLY A 152 2.10 11.18 0.51
N TYR A 153 2.60 10.21 1.26
CA TYR A 153 4.03 10.03 1.47
C TYR A 153 4.47 8.58 1.24
N VAL A 154 5.73 8.43 0.86
CA VAL A 154 6.42 7.14 0.89
C VAL A 154 7.59 7.24 1.85
N LEU A 155 7.64 6.34 2.81
CA LEU A 155 8.79 6.11 3.66
C LEU A 155 9.71 5.12 2.94
N TRP A 156 10.62 5.66 2.14
CA TRP A 156 11.50 4.87 1.28
C TRP A 156 12.75 4.43 2.04
N LEU A 157 12.92 3.12 2.20
CA LEU A 157 13.95 2.46 3.01
C LEU A 157 14.80 1.50 2.15
N PRO A 158 15.56 1.98 1.16
CA PRO A 158 16.33 1.13 0.29
C PRO A 158 17.50 0.46 1.03
N LYS A 159 17.82 -0.81 0.68
CA LYS A 159 18.91 -1.57 1.32
C LYS A 159 20.28 -0.89 1.28
N LYS A 160 20.60 -0.21 0.17
CA LYS A 160 21.97 0.25 -0.15
C LYS A 160 22.13 1.78 -0.17
N SER A 161 21.11 2.53 0.21
CA SER A 161 21.16 3.99 0.24
C SER A 161 20.39 4.56 1.43
N ILE A 162 20.48 5.87 1.61
CA ILE A 162 19.84 6.56 2.74
C ILE A 162 18.33 6.63 2.50
N GLY A 163 17.55 6.26 3.50
CA GLY A 163 16.09 6.36 3.51
C GLY A 163 15.62 7.81 3.46
N LYS A 164 14.45 8.00 2.89
CA LYS A 164 13.84 9.33 2.72
C LYS A 164 12.33 9.25 2.89
N LYS A 165 11.74 10.29 3.48
CA LYS A 165 10.32 10.59 3.34
C LYS A 165 10.13 11.32 2.01
N VAL A 166 9.35 10.77 1.11
CA VAL A 166 9.12 11.31 -0.23
C VAL A 166 7.64 11.65 -0.37
N GLU A 167 7.34 12.90 -0.65
CA GLU A 167 5.98 13.33 -0.97
C GLU A 167 5.58 12.81 -2.35
N ILE A 168 4.39 12.25 -2.43
CA ILE A 168 3.76 11.77 -3.67
C ILE A 168 2.53 12.63 -3.90
N GLU A 169 2.53 13.36 -5.00
CA GLU A 169 1.37 14.10 -5.44
C GLU A 169 0.21 13.13 -5.72
N LEU A 170 -0.87 13.26 -4.97
CA LEU A 170 -2.07 12.45 -5.18
C LEU A 170 -2.85 12.96 -6.39
N PHE A 171 -3.63 12.10 -7.00
CA PHE A 171 -4.66 12.53 -7.95
C PHE A 171 -5.71 13.37 -7.22
N THR A 172 -6.38 14.28 -7.91
CA THR A 172 -7.59 14.91 -7.38
C THR A 172 -8.70 13.86 -7.19
N LYS A 173 -9.66 14.12 -6.31
CA LYS A 173 -10.80 13.21 -6.09
C LYS A 173 -11.52 12.86 -7.40
N ASP A 174 -11.76 13.85 -8.26
CA ASP A 174 -12.45 13.64 -9.55
C ASP A 174 -11.63 12.77 -10.51
N GLU A 175 -10.30 12.91 -10.52
CA GLU A 175 -9.43 12.06 -11.32
C GLU A 175 -9.46 10.61 -10.82
N VAL A 176 -9.44 10.40 -9.49
CA VAL A 176 -9.52 9.04 -8.91
C VAL A 176 -10.86 8.40 -9.24
N LEU A 177 -11.96 9.12 -9.17
CA LEU A 177 -13.27 8.59 -9.55
C LEU A 177 -13.30 8.16 -11.02
N LYS A 178 -12.71 8.94 -11.95
CA LYS A 178 -12.57 8.54 -13.35
C LYS A 178 -11.68 7.30 -13.53
N ILE A 179 -10.60 7.20 -12.75
CA ILE A 179 -9.75 6.00 -12.75
C ILE A 179 -10.54 4.77 -12.32
N ILE A 180 -11.37 4.89 -11.29
CA ILE A 180 -12.22 3.79 -10.80
C ILE A 180 -13.23 3.36 -11.84
N GLU A 181 -13.88 4.31 -12.55
CA GLU A 181 -14.80 3.96 -13.65
C GLU A 181 -14.07 3.19 -14.76
N LYS A 182 -12.85 3.61 -15.12
CA LYS A 182 -12.03 2.88 -16.10
C LYS A 182 -11.69 1.45 -15.64
N ILE A 183 -11.38 1.25 -14.34
CA ILE A 183 -11.15 -0.10 -13.77
C ILE A 183 -12.41 -0.97 -13.92
N LYS A 184 -13.60 -0.42 -13.66
CA LYS A 184 -14.86 -1.15 -13.84
C LYS A 184 -15.09 -1.55 -15.29
N GLU A 185 -14.86 -0.64 -16.23
CA GLU A 185 -15.02 -0.91 -17.66
C GLU A 185 -14.11 -2.04 -18.13
N ILE A 186 -12.83 -2.04 -17.71
CA ILE A 186 -11.89 -3.10 -18.06
C ILE A 186 -12.36 -4.44 -17.47
N LYS A 187 -12.77 -4.45 -16.19
CA LYS A 187 -13.24 -5.67 -15.50
C LYS A 187 -14.52 -6.27 -16.13
N LEU A 188 -15.35 -5.47 -16.77
CA LEU A 188 -16.57 -5.95 -17.43
C LEU A 188 -16.29 -6.57 -18.81
N ASN A 189 -15.14 -6.26 -19.41
CA ASN A 189 -14.73 -6.71 -20.74
C ASN A 189 -13.77 -7.91 -20.70
N ASP A 190 -13.29 -8.30 -19.52
CA ASP A 190 -12.48 -9.53 -19.28
C ASP A 190 -13.37 -10.70 -18.78
#